data_29df3efc89e98b64e9dff9549929cef2
#
_entry.id   29df3efc89e98b64e9dff9549929cef2
#
_cell.length_a   1.000
_cell.length_b   1.000
_cell.length_c   1.000
_cell.angle_alpha   90.00
_cell.angle_beta   90.00
_cell.angle_gamma   90.00
#
_symmetry.space_group_name_H-M   'P 1'
#
loop_
_entity.id
_entity.type
_entity.pdbx_description
1 polymer ?
#
loop_
_entity_poly.entity_id
_entity_poly.type
_entity_poly.pdbx_seq_one_letter_code
_entity_poly.pdbx_strand_id
1 'polypeptide(L)'
;MNRFEFATAQRIIFGRGVIRELPALAAEFGQRALLITGSRPAQWTTRLPYVGFKTICGEPTVEDIQSGVELAKQFNADVIVAIGGGSVVDAGKAIAAMSTQPGDLMRYIEVIGEGKPLEATPLPFIAVPTTAGTGAEATRNAVIASEEHRVKASLRHLSMLPRIALIDSELAIDLPPHVTAASGMDALTQCLEAFVCSRAQPMTDALCLDGIQRAVRSLERAFQNGHDLDAREDMALCALNSGIALANAGLGAVHGFAAPIGGMFHAPHGAVCAALLAPVWEMNSKRVQNRTKFDQIDAMLGGDAVSWLHSITQRLQIPKLSAWGIQDSDLDEIARKAAAASSMKANPVSLTHDELVTILRAAL
;
A
#
# COMPACT_ATOMS: atom_id res chain seq x y z
N MET A 1 -20.77 -8.11 -18.92
CA MET A 1 -19.72 -8.07 -17.86
C MET A 1 -18.47 -8.70 -18.45
N ASN A 2 -17.32 -8.04 -18.35
CA ASN A 2 -16.05 -8.61 -18.81
C ASN A 2 -15.57 -9.72 -17.87
N ARG A 3 -14.80 -10.70 -18.40
CA ARG A 3 -14.13 -11.70 -17.58
C ARG A 3 -13.17 -11.02 -16.61
N PHE A 4 -13.18 -11.39 -15.35
CA PHE A 4 -12.21 -10.96 -14.34
C PHE A 4 -11.70 -12.17 -13.53
N GLU A 5 -10.58 -11.97 -12.85
CA GLU A 5 -10.00 -12.88 -11.88
C GLU A 5 -9.91 -12.14 -10.54
N PHE A 6 -10.11 -12.85 -9.43
CA PHE A 6 -10.04 -12.28 -8.09
C PHE A 6 -9.18 -13.17 -7.20
N ALA A 7 -8.15 -12.56 -6.59
CA ALA A 7 -7.23 -13.24 -5.70
C ALA A 7 -6.83 -12.31 -4.53
N THR A 8 -6.67 -12.89 -3.34
CA THR A 8 -6.23 -12.19 -2.13
C THR A 8 -5.47 -13.17 -1.23
N ALA A 9 -5.10 -12.76 0.01
CA ALA A 9 -4.54 -13.67 1.00
C ALA A 9 -5.42 -14.91 1.20
N GLN A 10 -4.80 -16.08 1.43
CA GLN A 10 -5.55 -17.34 1.52
C GLN A 10 -6.48 -17.40 2.73
N ARG A 11 -6.06 -16.79 3.86
CA ARG A 11 -6.86 -16.60 5.06
C ARG A 11 -6.72 -15.16 5.52
N ILE A 12 -7.83 -14.53 5.83
CA ILE A 12 -7.89 -13.21 6.44
C ILE A 12 -8.49 -13.40 7.82
N ILE A 13 -7.73 -13.05 8.86
CA ILE A 13 -8.14 -13.10 10.26
C ILE A 13 -8.16 -11.65 10.75
N PHE A 14 -9.33 -11.17 11.11
CA PHE A 14 -9.56 -9.78 11.48
C PHE A 14 -10.25 -9.68 12.84
N GLY A 15 -9.74 -8.80 13.71
CA GLY A 15 -10.37 -8.52 15.00
C GLY A 15 -9.40 -7.93 16.01
N ARG A 16 -9.95 -7.43 17.12
CA ARG A 16 -9.15 -6.88 18.24
C ARG A 16 -8.51 -8.02 19.02
N GLY A 17 -7.23 -7.90 19.30
CA GLY A 17 -6.47 -8.87 20.07
C GLY A 17 -6.14 -10.17 19.34
N VAL A 18 -6.45 -10.31 18.04
CA VAL A 18 -6.15 -11.53 17.27
C VAL A 18 -4.65 -11.79 17.10
N ILE A 19 -3.80 -10.81 17.36
CA ILE A 19 -2.34 -10.98 17.39
C ILE A 19 -1.91 -12.11 18.36
N ARG A 20 -2.73 -12.43 19.36
CA ARG A 20 -2.46 -13.53 20.32
C ARG A 20 -2.49 -14.90 19.66
N GLU A 21 -3.14 -15.03 18.52
CA GLU A 21 -3.21 -16.29 17.75
C GLU A 21 -1.94 -16.53 16.93
N LEU A 22 -1.11 -15.51 16.71
CA LEU A 22 0.06 -15.58 15.85
C LEU A 22 1.00 -16.75 16.12
N PRO A 23 1.34 -17.13 17.38
CA PRO A 23 2.21 -18.27 17.64
C PRO A 23 1.62 -19.60 17.12
N ALA A 24 0.32 -19.81 17.31
CA ALA A 24 -0.37 -21.01 16.84
C ALA A 24 -0.47 -21.02 15.30
N LEU A 25 -0.77 -19.88 14.69
CA LEU A 25 -0.84 -19.74 13.24
C LEU A 25 0.51 -19.94 12.57
N ALA A 26 1.60 -19.44 13.15
CA ALA A 26 2.94 -19.67 12.63
C ALA A 26 3.33 -21.16 12.71
N ALA A 27 2.97 -21.83 13.81
CA ALA A 27 3.23 -23.26 14.01
C ALA A 27 2.53 -24.19 13.00
N GLU A 28 1.48 -23.72 12.31
CA GLU A 28 0.86 -24.47 11.20
C GLU A 28 1.84 -24.70 10.04
N PHE A 29 2.86 -23.85 9.88
CA PHE A 29 3.84 -23.90 8.79
C PHE A 29 5.20 -24.48 9.21
N GLY A 30 5.49 -24.57 10.50
CA GLY A 30 6.73 -25.09 11.04
C GLY A 30 7.13 -24.46 12.38
N GLN A 31 8.35 -24.78 12.84
CA GLN A 31 8.84 -24.33 14.13
C GLN A 31 9.90 -23.22 14.02
N ARG A 32 10.34 -22.90 12.82
CA ARG A 32 11.44 -21.95 12.58
C ARG A 32 10.89 -20.71 11.86
N ALA A 33 10.22 -19.86 12.63
CA ALA A 33 9.74 -18.56 12.12
C ALA A 33 10.88 -17.54 12.06
N LEU A 34 11.09 -16.90 10.90
CA LEU A 34 11.91 -15.69 10.80
C LEU A 34 11.01 -14.46 10.90
N LEU A 35 11.32 -13.58 11.86
CA LEU A 35 10.54 -12.39 12.13
C LEU A 35 11.11 -11.17 11.39
N ILE A 36 10.28 -10.49 10.61
CA ILE A 36 10.60 -9.20 9.96
C ILE A 36 9.83 -8.11 10.71
N THR A 37 10.52 -7.07 11.19
CA THR A 37 9.91 -6.03 12.01
C THR A 37 10.33 -4.64 11.57
N GLY A 38 9.61 -3.61 12.05
CA GLY A 38 10.05 -2.22 11.98
C GLY A 38 11.03 -1.86 13.10
N SER A 39 11.20 -0.57 13.34
CA SER A 39 12.17 0.00 14.30
C SER A 39 11.95 -0.37 15.78
N ARG A 40 10.86 -1.06 16.12
CA ARG A 40 10.53 -1.45 17.50
C ARG A 40 10.41 -2.98 17.66
N PRO A 41 11.48 -3.74 17.41
CA PRO A 41 11.42 -5.21 17.42
C PRO A 41 11.08 -5.79 18.81
N ALA A 42 11.49 -5.14 19.89
CA ALA A 42 11.28 -5.63 21.27
C ALA A 42 9.81 -5.88 21.62
N GLN A 43 8.87 -5.21 21.00
CA GLN A 43 7.44 -5.43 21.22
C GLN A 43 6.98 -6.84 20.80
N TRP A 44 7.66 -7.44 19.82
CA TRP A 44 7.24 -8.67 19.15
C TRP A 44 8.13 -9.86 19.48
N THR A 45 9.42 -9.63 19.70
CA THR A 45 10.41 -10.69 19.97
C THR A 45 10.14 -11.47 21.25
N THR A 46 9.33 -10.95 22.17
CA THR A 46 8.92 -11.65 23.40
C THR A 46 7.64 -12.47 23.26
N ARG A 47 6.88 -12.29 22.16
CA ARG A 47 5.54 -12.85 21.98
C ARG A 47 5.46 -14.01 21.00
N LEU A 48 6.43 -14.13 20.11
CA LEU A 48 6.48 -15.18 19.08
C LEU A 48 7.78 -15.98 19.26
N PRO A 49 7.76 -17.32 19.34
CA PRO A 49 8.96 -18.11 19.17
C PRO A 49 9.51 -17.91 17.75
N TYR A 50 10.74 -17.44 17.63
CA TYR A 50 11.40 -17.17 16.36
C TYR A 50 12.84 -17.68 16.40
N VAL A 51 13.41 -17.99 15.23
CA VAL A 51 14.80 -18.43 15.10
C VAL A 51 15.77 -17.29 14.81
N GLY A 52 15.25 -16.16 14.31
CA GLY A 52 15.99 -14.95 14.03
C GLY A 52 15.04 -13.80 13.68
N PHE A 53 15.55 -12.57 13.63
CA PHE A 53 14.78 -11.42 13.19
C PHE A 53 15.61 -10.47 12.32
N LYS A 54 14.92 -9.72 11.46
CA LYS A 54 15.46 -8.63 10.62
C LYS A 54 14.63 -7.38 10.86
N THR A 55 15.30 -6.25 11.08
CA THR A 55 14.65 -4.95 11.21
C THR A 55 14.72 -4.20 9.87
N ILE A 56 13.61 -3.63 9.46
CA ILE A 56 13.48 -2.77 8.28
C ILE A 56 13.18 -1.35 8.76
N CYS A 57 14.00 -0.40 8.33
CA CYS A 57 13.87 1.01 8.68
C CYS A 57 13.65 1.82 7.38
N GLY A 58 12.46 2.39 7.22
CA GLY A 58 12.10 3.08 5.98
C GLY A 58 11.63 2.13 4.88
N GLU A 59 11.83 2.51 3.63
CA GLU A 59 11.53 1.68 2.48
C GLU A 59 12.53 0.52 2.39
N PRO A 60 12.09 -0.73 2.10
CA PRO A 60 13.03 -1.84 2.01
C PRO A 60 13.93 -1.72 0.80
N THR A 61 15.22 -1.90 0.99
CA THR A 61 16.23 -1.85 -0.08
C THR A 61 16.54 -3.23 -0.66
N VAL A 62 17.25 -3.27 -1.78
CA VAL A 62 17.75 -4.52 -2.37
C VAL A 62 18.62 -5.27 -1.35
N GLU A 63 19.48 -4.57 -0.62
CA GLU A 63 20.37 -5.11 0.41
C GLU A 63 19.60 -5.66 1.61
N ASP A 64 18.48 -5.00 1.98
CA ASP A 64 17.60 -5.50 3.03
C ASP A 64 17.00 -6.85 2.68
N ILE A 65 16.55 -7.00 1.43
CA ILE A 65 15.99 -8.26 0.96
C ILE A 65 17.06 -9.34 0.90
N GLN A 66 18.23 -9.06 0.33
CA GLN A 66 19.34 -10.01 0.23
C GLN A 66 19.77 -10.53 1.61
N SER A 67 20.04 -9.62 2.55
CA SER A 67 20.41 -9.99 3.92
C SER A 67 19.31 -10.75 4.66
N GLY A 68 18.04 -10.42 4.41
CA GLY A 68 16.89 -11.18 4.93
C GLY A 68 16.80 -12.60 4.38
N VAL A 69 17.08 -12.79 3.10
CA VAL A 69 17.16 -14.11 2.45
C VAL A 69 18.31 -14.95 3.01
N GLU A 70 19.47 -14.33 3.24
CA GLU A 70 20.61 -15.01 3.87
C GLU A 70 20.25 -15.50 5.28
N LEU A 71 19.60 -14.67 6.09
CA LEU A 71 19.11 -15.06 7.41
C LEU A 71 18.09 -16.21 7.34
N ALA A 72 17.14 -16.14 6.40
CA ALA A 72 16.15 -17.20 6.21
C ALA A 72 16.82 -18.55 5.89
N LYS A 73 17.84 -18.55 5.03
CA LYS A 73 18.62 -19.73 4.67
C LYS A 73 19.48 -20.20 5.85
N GLN A 74 20.18 -19.30 6.53
CA GLN A 74 21.03 -19.61 7.69
C GLN A 74 20.25 -20.31 8.81
N PHE A 75 19.05 -19.85 9.11
CA PHE A 75 18.20 -20.42 10.14
C PHE A 75 17.28 -21.54 9.65
N ASN A 76 17.34 -21.89 8.35
CA ASN A 76 16.43 -22.84 7.72
C ASN A 76 14.96 -22.52 8.03
N ALA A 77 14.58 -21.25 7.84
CA ALA A 77 13.24 -20.77 8.17
C ALA A 77 12.14 -21.56 7.44
N ASP A 78 11.08 -21.92 8.17
CA ASP A 78 9.90 -22.62 7.64
C ASP A 78 8.80 -21.62 7.23
N VAL A 79 8.79 -20.46 7.86
CA VAL A 79 7.80 -19.40 7.67
C VAL A 79 8.41 -18.03 7.91
N ILE A 80 7.99 -17.07 7.11
CA ILE A 80 8.32 -15.65 7.30
C ILE A 80 7.11 -14.95 7.93
N VAL A 81 7.34 -14.22 9.03
CA VAL A 81 6.31 -13.43 9.71
C VAL A 81 6.74 -11.97 9.66
N ALA A 82 5.94 -11.10 9.06
CA ALA A 82 6.20 -9.67 9.04
C ALA A 82 5.20 -8.92 9.93
N ILE A 83 5.72 -8.17 10.92
CA ILE A 83 4.91 -7.34 11.82
C ILE A 83 5.37 -5.89 11.70
N GLY A 84 4.58 -5.05 11.01
CA GLY A 84 4.95 -3.66 10.77
C GLY A 84 4.08 -2.96 9.75
N GLY A 85 4.50 -1.79 9.32
CA GLY A 85 3.87 -1.04 8.24
C GLY A 85 4.11 -1.68 6.86
N GLY A 86 3.58 -1.05 5.80
CA GLY A 86 3.67 -1.55 4.43
C GLY A 86 5.09 -1.96 4.00
N SER A 87 6.10 -1.16 4.33
CA SER A 87 7.52 -1.46 4.03
C SER A 87 8.01 -2.76 4.65
N VAL A 88 7.61 -3.03 5.89
CA VAL A 88 7.96 -4.28 6.61
C VAL A 88 7.24 -5.47 5.99
N VAL A 89 5.96 -5.31 5.66
CA VAL A 89 5.16 -6.36 5.01
C VAL A 89 5.72 -6.67 3.62
N ASP A 90 6.11 -5.66 2.85
CA ASP A 90 6.72 -5.84 1.53
C ASP A 90 8.08 -6.51 1.63
N ALA A 91 8.94 -6.11 2.58
CA ALA A 91 10.21 -6.80 2.83
C ALA A 91 9.99 -8.28 3.17
N GLY A 92 9.08 -8.59 4.11
CA GLY A 92 8.77 -9.96 4.49
C GLY A 92 8.26 -10.81 3.32
N LYS A 93 7.41 -10.22 2.48
CA LYS A 93 6.88 -10.85 1.26
C LYS A 93 7.99 -11.16 0.24
N ALA A 94 8.90 -10.19 0.00
CA ALA A 94 10.03 -10.36 -0.90
C ALA A 94 11.04 -11.38 -0.36
N ILE A 95 11.36 -11.35 0.94
CA ILE A 95 12.23 -12.32 1.60
C ILE A 95 11.63 -13.74 1.48
N ALA A 96 10.34 -13.90 1.77
CA ALA A 96 9.65 -15.20 1.62
C ALA A 96 9.75 -15.72 0.18
N ALA A 97 9.53 -14.84 -0.80
CA ALA A 97 9.62 -15.18 -2.20
C ALA A 97 11.04 -15.62 -2.58
N MET A 98 12.04 -14.79 -2.29
CA MET A 98 13.42 -14.98 -2.73
C MET A 98 14.17 -16.09 -1.99
N SER A 99 13.72 -16.50 -0.80
CA SER A 99 14.39 -17.56 -0.02
C SER A 99 14.40 -18.93 -0.72
N THR A 100 13.49 -19.16 -1.65
CA THR A 100 13.35 -20.41 -2.40
C THR A 100 13.80 -20.30 -3.87
N GLN A 101 14.02 -19.07 -4.37
CA GLN A 101 14.35 -18.89 -5.78
C GLN A 101 15.82 -19.20 -6.08
N PRO A 102 16.14 -19.74 -7.27
CA PRO A 102 17.50 -19.80 -7.77
C PRO A 102 17.96 -18.40 -8.23
N GLY A 103 19.20 -18.03 -7.91
CA GLY A 103 19.76 -16.74 -8.28
C GLY A 103 19.42 -15.61 -7.32
N ASP A 104 19.62 -14.37 -7.76
CA ASP A 104 19.42 -13.17 -6.97
C ASP A 104 18.13 -12.41 -7.32
N LEU A 105 17.86 -11.35 -6.56
CA LEU A 105 16.66 -10.52 -6.72
C LEU A 105 16.59 -9.86 -8.10
N MET A 106 17.74 -9.48 -8.70
CA MET A 106 17.78 -8.77 -9.99
C MET A 106 17.23 -9.62 -11.15
N ARG A 107 17.19 -10.93 -11.01
CA ARG A 107 16.56 -11.80 -11.99
C ARG A 107 15.03 -11.66 -12.03
N TYR A 108 14.40 -11.27 -10.92
CA TYR A 108 12.94 -11.31 -10.75
C TYR A 108 12.28 -9.94 -10.61
N ILE A 109 13.02 -8.92 -10.14
CA ILE A 109 12.49 -7.58 -9.94
C ILE A 109 12.21 -6.88 -11.27
N GLU A 110 11.08 -6.17 -11.35
CA GLU A 110 10.67 -5.38 -12.52
C GLU A 110 11.57 -4.14 -12.68
N VAL A 111 11.60 -3.56 -13.86
CA VAL A 111 12.20 -2.26 -14.22
C VAL A 111 13.73 -2.22 -14.14
N ILE A 112 14.34 -2.59 -13.02
CA ILE A 112 15.79 -2.55 -12.80
C ILE A 112 16.47 -3.90 -13.00
N GLY A 113 15.69 -4.97 -13.09
CA GLY A 113 16.15 -6.33 -13.31
C GLY A 113 15.52 -6.97 -14.55
N GLU A 114 15.59 -8.29 -14.61
CA GLU A 114 15.09 -9.04 -15.78
C GLU A 114 13.56 -9.24 -15.77
N GLY A 115 12.88 -9.05 -14.64
CA GLY A 115 11.43 -9.20 -14.49
C GLY A 115 10.92 -10.61 -14.77
N LYS A 116 11.73 -11.66 -14.56
CA LYS A 116 11.32 -13.04 -14.77
C LYS A 116 10.27 -13.49 -13.74
N PRO A 117 9.36 -14.39 -14.08
CA PRO A 117 8.44 -14.97 -13.12
C PRO A 117 9.21 -15.83 -12.09
N LEU A 118 8.65 -15.93 -10.87
CA LEU A 118 9.20 -16.81 -9.83
C LEU A 118 9.13 -18.27 -10.30
N GLU A 119 10.20 -19.05 -10.05
CA GLU A 119 10.37 -20.43 -10.51
C GLU A 119 9.98 -21.45 -9.45
N ALA A 120 10.10 -21.09 -8.17
CA ALA A 120 9.77 -21.95 -7.04
C ALA A 120 8.68 -21.31 -6.15
N THR A 121 7.94 -22.16 -5.43
CA THR A 121 6.94 -21.68 -4.46
C THR A 121 7.62 -20.94 -3.30
N PRO A 122 7.21 -19.70 -2.98
CA PRO A 122 7.70 -18.98 -1.83
C PRO A 122 7.55 -19.71 -0.50
N LEU A 123 8.38 -19.39 0.49
CA LEU A 123 8.09 -19.80 1.87
C LEU A 123 6.71 -19.28 2.30
N PRO A 124 6.00 -19.99 3.18
CA PRO A 124 4.78 -19.48 3.80
C PRO A 124 5.03 -18.10 4.40
N PHE A 125 4.09 -17.18 4.17
CA PHE A 125 4.19 -15.80 4.64
C PHE A 125 2.95 -15.39 5.42
N ILE A 126 3.17 -14.84 6.63
CA ILE A 126 2.14 -14.25 7.49
C ILE A 126 2.38 -12.75 7.56
N ALA A 127 1.40 -11.98 7.12
CA ALA A 127 1.42 -10.52 7.16
C ALA A 127 0.61 -10.01 8.34
N VAL A 128 1.24 -9.18 9.18
CA VAL A 128 0.63 -8.54 10.36
C VAL A 128 0.84 -7.03 10.25
N PRO A 129 -0.09 -6.30 9.58
CA PRO A 129 0.04 -4.86 9.43
C PRO A 129 -0.14 -4.13 10.77
N THR A 130 0.68 -3.10 11.01
CA THR A 130 0.57 -2.19 12.16
C THR A 130 0.19 -0.78 11.75
N THR A 131 -0.08 -0.56 10.47
CA THR A 131 -0.62 0.68 9.89
C THR A 131 -1.84 0.36 9.06
N ALA A 132 -2.77 1.29 8.96
CA ALA A 132 -3.95 1.17 8.11
C ALA A 132 -3.78 2.07 6.87
N GLY A 133 -3.10 1.56 5.85
CA GLY A 133 -2.76 2.35 4.65
C GLY A 133 -2.68 1.49 3.39
N THR A 134 -1.51 0.98 3.11
CA THR A 134 -1.17 0.33 1.83
C THR A 134 -1.95 -0.93 1.50
N GLY A 135 -2.53 -1.63 2.50
CA GLY A 135 -3.14 -2.94 2.29
C GLY A 135 -2.17 -4.02 1.77
N ALA A 136 -0.88 -3.88 2.05
CA ALA A 136 0.17 -4.76 1.55
C ALA A 136 -0.06 -6.24 1.95
N GLU A 137 -0.77 -6.48 3.05
CA GLU A 137 -1.17 -7.81 3.53
C GLU A 137 -2.15 -8.54 2.59
N ALA A 138 -2.73 -7.83 1.63
CA ALA A 138 -3.67 -8.39 0.66
C ALA A 138 -3.16 -8.34 -0.79
N THR A 139 -1.94 -7.83 -1.01
CA THR A 139 -1.37 -7.65 -2.36
C THR A 139 -0.35 -8.71 -2.72
N ARG A 140 -0.10 -8.88 -4.03
CA ARG A 140 0.83 -9.86 -4.62
C ARG A 140 2.17 -9.27 -5.05
N ASN A 141 2.45 -8.03 -4.67
CA ASN A 141 3.71 -7.35 -4.98
C ASN A 141 4.41 -6.88 -3.70
N ALA A 142 5.69 -6.65 -3.82
CA ALA A 142 6.53 -5.95 -2.85
C ALA A 142 7.25 -4.81 -3.56
N VAL A 143 7.21 -3.61 -2.98
CA VAL A 143 7.90 -2.43 -3.50
C VAL A 143 9.26 -2.33 -2.82
N ILE A 144 10.33 -2.26 -3.61
CA ILE A 144 11.72 -2.30 -3.16
C ILE A 144 12.42 -1.07 -3.73
N ALA A 145 13.11 -0.33 -2.87
CA ALA A 145 13.93 0.80 -3.26
C ALA A 145 15.29 0.33 -3.79
N SER A 146 15.74 0.92 -4.89
CA SER A 146 17.09 0.79 -5.38
C SER A 146 17.76 2.16 -5.32
N GLU A 147 18.75 2.31 -4.44
CA GLU A 147 19.55 3.54 -4.32
C GLU A 147 20.41 3.73 -5.55
N GLU A 148 20.99 2.65 -6.07
CA GLU A 148 21.82 2.66 -7.28
C GLU A 148 21.07 3.22 -8.50
N HIS A 149 19.83 2.76 -8.71
CA HIS A 149 19.01 3.17 -9.86
C HIS A 149 18.10 4.36 -9.56
N ARG A 150 18.05 4.84 -8.30
CA ARG A 150 17.16 5.93 -7.82
C ARG A 150 15.70 5.74 -8.21
N VAL A 151 15.20 4.51 -8.05
CA VAL A 151 13.81 4.14 -8.35
C VAL A 151 13.26 3.18 -7.30
N LYS A 152 11.94 3.11 -7.23
CA LYS A 152 11.21 2.05 -6.54
C LYS A 152 10.74 1.05 -7.60
N ALA A 153 11.10 -0.21 -7.45
CA ALA A 153 10.74 -1.29 -8.35
C ALA A 153 9.91 -2.36 -7.61
N SER A 154 9.10 -3.09 -8.36
CA SER A 154 8.26 -4.13 -7.77
C SER A 154 8.80 -5.53 -8.08
N LEU A 155 8.82 -6.38 -7.06
CA LEU A 155 8.77 -7.82 -7.23
C LEU A 155 7.30 -8.24 -7.19
N ARG A 156 6.80 -8.98 -8.19
CA ARG A 156 5.38 -9.27 -8.30
C ARG A 156 5.12 -10.65 -8.86
N HIS A 157 4.39 -11.46 -8.09
CA HIS A 157 3.90 -12.77 -8.56
C HIS A 157 2.66 -13.20 -7.76
N LEU A 158 1.76 -13.97 -8.37
CA LEU A 158 0.54 -14.44 -7.70
C LEU A 158 0.84 -15.25 -6.43
N SER A 159 1.91 -16.05 -6.43
CA SER A 159 2.33 -16.88 -5.28
C SER A 159 2.87 -16.06 -4.09
N MET A 160 3.06 -14.74 -4.24
CA MET A 160 3.47 -13.84 -3.16
C MET A 160 2.30 -13.36 -2.30
N LEU A 161 1.06 -13.73 -2.63
CA LEU A 161 -0.08 -13.48 -1.74
C LEU A 161 0.16 -14.17 -0.39
N PRO A 162 -0.06 -13.46 0.75
CA PRO A 162 0.15 -14.05 2.07
C PRO A 162 -0.69 -15.32 2.28
N ARG A 163 -0.15 -16.28 2.99
CA ARG A 163 -0.91 -17.43 3.50
C ARG A 163 -1.93 -16.97 4.53
N ILE A 164 -1.53 -16.03 5.39
CA ILE A 164 -2.39 -15.42 6.39
C ILE A 164 -2.15 -13.92 6.40
N ALA A 165 -3.23 -13.13 6.32
CA ALA A 165 -3.28 -11.73 6.70
C ALA A 165 -3.95 -11.67 8.08
N LEU A 166 -3.18 -11.32 9.11
CA LEU A 166 -3.63 -11.22 10.50
C LEU A 166 -3.74 -9.75 10.88
N ILE A 167 -4.95 -9.24 10.91
CA ILE A 167 -5.23 -7.80 11.06
C ILE A 167 -5.83 -7.53 12.43
N ASP A 168 -5.03 -6.92 13.28
CA ASP A 168 -5.40 -6.49 14.63
C ASP A 168 -5.38 -4.96 14.70
N SER A 169 -6.54 -4.35 14.81
CA SER A 169 -6.66 -2.89 14.85
C SER A 169 -6.01 -2.24 16.08
N GLU A 170 -5.80 -3.00 17.17
CA GLU A 170 -5.11 -2.53 18.36
C GLU A 170 -3.62 -2.24 18.10
N LEU A 171 -3.02 -2.82 17.07
CA LEU A 171 -1.61 -2.58 16.73
C LEU A 171 -1.36 -1.17 16.18
N ALA A 172 -2.40 -0.45 15.81
CA ALA A 172 -2.32 0.89 15.26
C ALA A 172 -2.63 2.02 16.26
N ILE A 173 -2.95 1.71 17.53
CA ILE A 173 -3.39 2.71 18.52
C ILE A 173 -2.34 3.77 18.84
N ASP A 174 -1.06 3.38 18.84
CA ASP A 174 0.07 4.26 19.17
C ASP A 174 0.68 4.94 17.93
N LEU A 175 0.04 4.84 16.78
CA LEU A 175 0.52 5.54 15.58
C LEU A 175 0.42 7.06 15.77
N PRO A 176 1.48 7.80 15.44
CA PRO A 176 1.43 9.25 15.43
C PRO A 176 0.30 9.79 14.51
N PRO A 177 -0.35 10.91 14.86
CA PRO A 177 -1.44 11.46 14.05
C PRO A 177 -1.07 11.67 12.59
N HIS A 178 0.13 12.20 12.29
CA HIS A 178 0.57 12.42 10.91
C HIS A 178 0.73 11.11 10.11
N VAL A 179 1.13 10.00 10.77
CA VAL A 179 1.19 8.68 10.12
C VAL A 179 -0.22 8.15 9.88
N THR A 180 -1.13 8.32 10.86
CA THR A 180 -2.56 7.96 10.71
C THR A 180 -3.20 8.72 9.54
N ALA A 181 -2.95 10.03 9.43
CA ALA A 181 -3.44 10.86 8.35
C ALA A 181 -2.94 10.39 6.98
N ALA A 182 -1.61 10.24 6.83
CA ALA A 182 -1.00 9.86 5.57
C ALA A 182 -1.43 8.45 5.15
N SER A 183 -1.36 7.46 6.06
CA SER A 183 -1.74 6.08 5.73
C SER A 183 -3.24 5.94 5.46
N GLY A 184 -4.09 6.60 6.26
CA GLY A 184 -5.54 6.53 6.04
C GLY A 184 -5.99 7.21 4.74
N MET A 185 -5.36 8.33 4.36
CA MET A 185 -5.59 8.96 3.07
C MET A 185 -5.09 8.09 1.91
N ASP A 186 -4.01 7.33 2.09
CA ASP A 186 -3.55 6.36 1.11
C ASP A 186 -4.60 5.26 0.88
N ALA A 187 -5.12 4.65 1.94
CA ALA A 187 -6.19 3.65 1.85
C ALA A 187 -7.45 4.21 1.17
N LEU A 188 -7.87 5.42 1.52
CA LEU A 188 -9.01 6.09 0.87
C LEU A 188 -8.72 6.33 -0.62
N THR A 189 -7.53 6.82 -0.95
CA THR A 189 -7.11 7.05 -2.34
C THR A 189 -7.14 5.76 -3.16
N GLN A 190 -6.61 4.68 -2.61
CA GLN A 190 -6.64 3.37 -3.26
C GLN A 190 -8.07 2.90 -3.53
N CYS A 191 -8.98 3.04 -2.55
CA CYS A 191 -10.39 2.70 -2.74
C CYS A 191 -11.03 3.56 -3.85
N LEU A 192 -10.81 4.87 -3.83
CA LEU A 192 -11.37 5.79 -4.84
C LEU A 192 -10.82 5.51 -6.24
N GLU A 193 -9.50 5.36 -6.38
CA GLU A 193 -8.90 5.06 -7.68
C GLU A 193 -9.31 3.68 -8.21
N ALA A 194 -9.29 2.64 -7.36
CA ALA A 194 -9.69 1.30 -7.78
C ALA A 194 -11.17 1.25 -8.18
N PHE A 195 -12.04 2.02 -7.53
CA PHE A 195 -13.47 2.11 -7.86
C PHE A 195 -13.71 2.68 -9.26
N VAL A 196 -12.97 3.71 -9.66
CA VAL A 196 -13.17 4.38 -10.95
C VAL A 196 -12.24 3.91 -12.05
N CYS A 197 -11.23 3.07 -11.76
CA CYS A 197 -10.22 2.68 -12.74
C CYS A 197 -10.82 1.88 -13.91
N SER A 198 -10.11 1.87 -15.04
CA SER A 198 -10.55 1.17 -16.26
C SER A 198 -10.67 -0.35 -16.13
N ARG A 199 -10.12 -0.92 -15.06
CA ARG A 199 -10.14 -2.36 -14.73
C ARG A 199 -11.04 -2.70 -13.55
N ALA A 200 -11.83 -1.75 -13.07
CA ALA A 200 -12.78 -1.94 -11.97
C ALA A 200 -13.79 -3.05 -12.30
N GLN A 201 -14.17 -3.83 -11.28
CA GLN A 201 -15.07 -4.96 -11.43
C GLN A 201 -15.95 -5.13 -10.16
N PRO A 202 -17.11 -5.80 -10.24
CA PRO A 202 -18.12 -5.76 -9.19
C PRO A 202 -17.65 -6.14 -7.78
N MET A 203 -16.71 -7.09 -7.64
CA MET A 203 -16.20 -7.48 -6.34
C MET A 203 -15.33 -6.39 -5.73
N THR A 204 -14.46 -5.75 -6.54
CA THR A 204 -13.65 -4.62 -6.06
C THR A 204 -14.50 -3.39 -5.82
N ASP A 205 -15.54 -3.16 -6.62
CA ASP A 205 -16.47 -2.03 -6.42
C ASP A 205 -17.15 -2.09 -5.05
N ALA A 206 -17.64 -3.28 -4.66
CA ALA A 206 -18.28 -3.47 -3.35
C ALA A 206 -17.30 -3.21 -2.19
N LEU A 207 -16.07 -3.71 -2.28
CA LEU A 207 -15.02 -3.48 -1.28
C LEU A 207 -14.61 -2.01 -1.21
N CYS A 208 -14.46 -1.34 -2.36
CA CYS A 208 -14.13 0.08 -2.41
C CYS A 208 -15.21 0.94 -1.75
N LEU A 209 -16.49 0.69 -2.03
CA LEU A 209 -17.59 1.44 -1.42
C LEU A 209 -17.64 1.27 0.09
N ASP A 210 -17.48 0.05 0.60
CA ASP A 210 -17.36 -0.17 2.05
C ASP A 210 -16.15 0.55 2.64
N GLY A 211 -14.98 0.44 2.00
CA GLY A 211 -13.75 1.11 2.43
C GLY A 211 -13.89 2.63 2.48
N ILE A 212 -14.48 3.24 1.44
CA ILE A 212 -14.73 4.69 1.39
C ILE A 212 -15.67 5.11 2.52
N GLN A 213 -16.78 4.40 2.74
CA GLN A 213 -17.72 4.72 3.83
C GLN A 213 -17.05 4.68 5.20
N ARG A 214 -16.17 3.71 5.44
CA ARG A 214 -15.39 3.58 6.67
C ARG A 214 -14.43 4.75 6.85
N ALA A 215 -13.67 5.09 5.82
CA ALA A 215 -12.74 6.22 5.86
C ALA A 215 -13.47 7.54 6.11
N VAL A 216 -14.60 7.79 5.45
CA VAL A 216 -15.41 9.01 5.61
C VAL A 216 -15.86 9.22 7.06
N ARG A 217 -16.29 8.15 7.75
CA ARG A 217 -16.78 8.29 9.13
C ARG A 217 -15.70 8.23 10.20
N SER A 218 -14.52 7.66 9.89
CA SER A 218 -13.57 7.25 10.93
C SER A 218 -12.15 7.78 10.78
N LEU A 219 -11.71 8.23 9.60
CA LEU A 219 -10.33 8.68 9.40
C LEU A 219 -9.99 9.90 10.28
N GLU A 220 -10.85 10.91 10.29
CA GLU A 220 -10.64 12.10 11.11
C GLU A 220 -10.70 11.76 12.61
N ARG A 221 -11.60 10.88 13.03
CA ARG A 221 -11.68 10.39 14.42
C ARG A 221 -10.40 9.68 14.84
N ALA A 222 -9.88 8.76 14.01
CA ALA A 222 -8.63 8.06 14.28
C ALA A 222 -7.42 9.01 14.32
N PHE A 223 -7.42 10.08 13.51
CA PHE A 223 -6.42 11.13 13.53
C PHE A 223 -6.45 11.96 14.83
N GLN A 224 -7.66 12.37 15.26
CA GLN A 224 -7.86 13.19 16.46
C GLN A 224 -7.64 12.40 17.74
N ASN A 225 -8.03 11.12 17.76
CA ASN A 225 -7.88 10.23 18.90
C ASN A 225 -7.41 8.83 18.44
N GLY A 226 -6.11 8.58 18.56
CA GLY A 226 -5.51 7.29 18.21
C GLY A 226 -6.05 6.11 19.02
N HIS A 227 -6.65 6.34 20.19
CA HIS A 227 -7.24 5.31 21.03
C HIS A 227 -8.74 5.06 20.77
N ASP A 228 -9.32 5.70 19.77
CA ASP A 228 -10.67 5.36 19.27
C ASP A 228 -10.61 4.04 18.51
N LEU A 229 -10.82 2.92 19.24
CA LEU A 229 -10.69 1.58 18.70
C LEU A 229 -11.69 1.28 17.57
N ASP A 230 -12.89 1.86 17.61
CA ASP A 230 -13.87 1.69 16.54
C ASP A 230 -13.41 2.39 15.26
N ALA A 231 -12.81 3.58 15.39
CA ALA A 231 -12.22 4.28 14.25
C ALA A 231 -10.97 3.55 13.71
N ARG A 232 -10.14 2.97 14.57
CA ARG A 232 -8.99 2.15 14.14
C ARG A 232 -9.43 0.89 13.40
N GLU A 233 -10.50 0.24 13.86
CA GLU A 233 -11.07 -0.95 13.21
C GLU A 233 -11.62 -0.63 11.82
N ASP A 234 -12.37 0.48 11.70
CA ASP A 234 -12.83 0.96 10.39
C ASP A 234 -11.68 1.25 9.44
N MET A 235 -10.63 1.92 9.91
CA MET A 235 -9.47 2.23 9.07
C MET A 235 -8.68 0.97 8.69
N ALA A 236 -8.58 -0.02 9.58
CA ALA A 236 -7.94 -1.30 9.26
C ALA A 236 -8.73 -2.07 8.17
N LEU A 237 -10.06 -2.06 8.22
CA LEU A 237 -10.91 -2.63 7.16
C LEU A 237 -10.83 -1.84 5.87
N CYS A 238 -10.78 -0.50 5.94
CA CYS A 238 -10.56 0.33 4.76
C CYS A 238 -9.24 -0.04 4.06
N ALA A 239 -8.14 -0.15 4.81
CA ALA A 239 -6.83 -0.53 4.28
C ALA A 239 -6.83 -1.94 3.67
N LEU A 240 -7.45 -2.92 4.34
CA LEU A 240 -7.60 -4.28 3.80
C LEU A 240 -8.38 -4.26 2.48
N ASN A 241 -9.55 -3.59 2.46
CA ASN A 241 -10.37 -3.48 1.26
C ASN A 241 -9.62 -2.79 0.12
N SER A 242 -8.86 -1.75 0.42
CA SER A 242 -8.05 -1.01 -0.55
C SER A 242 -6.95 -1.88 -1.17
N GLY A 243 -6.24 -2.69 -0.36
CA GLY A 243 -5.23 -3.62 -0.83
C GLY A 243 -5.80 -4.73 -1.71
N ILE A 244 -6.97 -5.29 -1.32
CA ILE A 244 -7.67 -6.28 -2.15
C ILE A 244 -8.11 -5.64 -3.48
N ALA A 245 -8.66 -4.42 -3.45
CA ALA A 245 -9.09 -3.72 -4.65
C ALA A 245 -7.92 -3.40 -5.58
N LEU A 246 -6.81 -2.87 -5.04
CA LEU A 246 -5.57 -2.64 -5.77
C LEU A 246 -5.07 -3.91 -6.48
N ALA A 247 -5.03 -5.04 -5.79
CA ALA A 247 -4.50 -6.30 -6.33
C ALA A 247 -5.34 -6.84 -7.50
N ASN A 248 -6.64 -6.53 -7.55
CA ASN A 248 -7.60 -7.12 -8.47
C ASN A 248 -8.15 -6.15 -9.55
N ALA A 249 -8.08 -4.85 -9.32
CA ALA A 249 -8.45 -3.82 -10.30
C ALA A 249 -7.24 -3.02 -10.76
N GLY A 250 -6.65 -2.26 -9.90
CA GLY A 250 -5.53 -1.35 -10.15
C GLY A 250 -5.82 0.03 -9.58
N LEU A 251 -4.93 0.96 -9.83
CA LEU A 251 -5.01 2.34 -9.34
C LEU A 251 -5.10 3.32 -10.51
N GLY A 252 -4.77 4.58 -10.29
CA GLY A 252 -4.87 5.65 -11.28
C GLY A 252 -3.71 6.64 -11.23
N ALA A 253 -4.04 7.90 -11.55
CA ALA A 253 -3.06 8.97 -11.72
C ALA A 253 -2.42 9.40 -10.39
N VAL A 254 -3.13 9.34 -9.26
CA VAL A 254 -2.55 9.69 -7.95
C VAL A 254 -1.34 8.82 -7.67
N HIS A 255 -1.51 7.50 -7.76
CA HIS A 255 -0.40 6.57 -7.58
C HIS A 255 0.60 6.59 -8.75
N GLY A 256 0.14 7.01 -9.94
CA GLY A 256 1.03 7.28 -11.07
C GLY A 256 2.04 8.38 -10.76
N PHE A 257 1.62 9.44 -10.08
CA PHE A 257 2.49 10.52 -9.60
C PHE A 257 3.29 10.14 -8.35
N ALA A 258 2.69 9.41 -7.41
CA ALA A 258 3.33 9.12 -6.12
C ALA A 258 4.62 8.31 -6.27
N ALA A 259 4.72 7.43 -7.27
CA ALA A 259 5.90 6.62 -7.52
C ALA A 259 7.14 7.48 -7.88
N PRO A 260 7.13 8.33 -8.95
CA PRO A 260 8.26 9.18 -9.27
C PRO A 260 8.54 10.25 -8.20
N ILE A 261 7.51 10.86 -7.59
CA ILE A 261 7.71 11.85 -6.53
C ILE A 261 8.44 11.23 -5.33
N GLY A 262 8.02 10.05 -4.88
CA GLY A 262 8.69 9.34 -3.79
C GLY A 262 10.14 8.97 -4.10
N GLY A 263 10.45 8.64 -5.35
CA GLY A 263 11.82 8.33 -5.80
C GLY A 263 12.72 9.56 -5.93
N MET A 264 12.16 10.71 -6.35
CA MET A 264 12.95 11.93 -6.60
C MET A 264 13.14 12.79 -5.34
N PHE A 265 12.11 12.86 -4.47
CA PHE A 265 12.05 13.84 -3.37
C PHE A 265 11.96 13.19 -1.98
N HIS A 266 11.98 11.86 -1.88
CA HIS A 266 11.83 11.12 -0.61
C HIS A 266 10.58 11.52 0.20
N ALA A 267 9.55 12.03 -0.49
CA ALA A 267 8.29 12.44 0.14
C ALA A 267 7.51 11.21 0.65
N PRO A 268 6.84 11.29 1.82
CA PRO A 268 6.05 10.19 2.35
C PRO A 268 4.89 9.83 1.41
N HIS A 269 4.82 8.56 0.99
CA HIS A 269 3.93 8.08 -0.06
C HIS A 269 2.46 8.50 0.15
N GLY A 270 1.88 8.18 1.31
CA GLY A 270 0.47 8.47 1.58
C GLY A 270 0.18 9.97 1.67
N ALA A 271 1.15 10.80 2.09
CA ALA A 271 0.98 12.25 2.11
C ALA A 271 0.99 12.84 0.68
N VAL A 272 1.83 12.29 -0.22
CA VAL A 272 1.80 12.63 -1.65
C VAL A 272 0.47 12.24 -2.27
N CYS A 273 -0.02 11.01 -2.02
CA CYS A 273 -1.33 10.57 -2.48
C CYS A 273 -2.44 11.52 -2.01
N ALA A 274 -2.42 11.92 -0.73
CA ALA A 274 -3.40 12.84 -0.16
C ALA A 274 -3.38 14.23 -0.81
N ALA A 275 -2.20 14.78 -1.07
CA ALA A 275 -2.06 16.10 -1.70
C ALA A 275 -2.57 16.12 -3.16
N LEU A 276 -2.43 15.00 -3.86
CA LEU A 276 -2.81 14.86 -5.27
C LEU A 276 -4.26 14.42 -5.48
N LEU A 277 -4.90 13.83 -4.46
CA LEU A 277 -6.20 13.16 -4.63
C LEU A 277 -7.28 14.10 -5.15
N ALA A 278 -7.47 15.27 -4.54
CA ALA A 278 -8.51 16.21 -4.96
C ALA A 278 -8.27 16.76 -6.39
N PRO A 279 -7.06 17.25 -6.76
CA PRO A 279 -6.77 17.68 -8.13
C PRO A 279 -6.95 16.58 -9.19
N VAL A 280 -6.54 15.35 -8.90
CA VAL A 280 -6.73 14.21 -9.82
C VAL A 280 -8.20 13.87 -9.95
N TRP A 281 -8.94 13.81 -8.83
CA TRP A 281 -10.39 13.53 -8.84
C TRP A 281 -11.15 14.56 -9.67
N GLU A 282 -10.85 15.84 -9.47
CA GLU A 282 -11.43 16.95 -10.25
C GLU A 282 -11.17 16.80 -11.74
N MET A 283 -9.91 16.56 -12.14
CA MET A 283 -9.55 16.38 -13.54
C MET A 283 -10.27 15.17 -14.16
N ASN A 284 -10.21 14.01 -13.50
CA ASN A 284 -10.85 12.80 -13.99
C ASN A 284 -12.36 12.97 -14.13
N SER A 285 -13.02 13.57 -13.12
CA SER A 285 -14.49 13.77 -13.13
C SER A 285 -14.98 14.71 -14.24
N LYS A 286 -14.15 15.67 -14.64
CA LYS A 286 -14.44 16.57 -15.78
C LYS A 286 -14.23 15.90 -17.14
N ARG A 287 -13.31 14.92 -17.20
CA ARG A 287 -12.89 14.30 -18.48
C ARG A 287 -13.64 13.00 -18.80
N VAL A 288 -14.16 12.31 -17.80
CA VAL A 288 -14.85 11.03 -17.98
C VAL A 288 -16.19 11.23 -18.70
N GLN A 289 -16.49 10.37 -19.67
CA GLN A 289 -17.77 10.42 -20.38
C GLN A 289 -18.94 9.88 -19.54
N ASN A 290 -18.70 8.76 -18.84
CA ASN A 290 -19.70 8.17 -17.96
C ASN A 290 -19.38 8.53 -16.51
N ARG A 291 -20.15 9.44 -15.94
CA ARG A 291 -19.97 9.94 -14.57
C ARG A 291 -20.59 9.08 -13.48
N THR A 292 -21.32 8.00 -13.81
CA THR A 292 -22.12 7.23 -12.83
C THR A 292 -21.38 6.91 -11.54
N LYS A 293 -20.12 6.47 -11.62
CA LYS A 293 -19.31 6.17 -10.43
C LYS A 293 -18.85 7.42 -9.69
N PHE A 294 -18.54 8.49 -10.39
CA PHE A 294 -18.19 9.78 -9.78
C PHE A 294 -19.41 10.39 -9.09
N ASP A 295 -20.57 10.39 -9.72
CA ASP A 295 -21.82 10.89 -9.14
C ASP A 295 -22.23 10.09 -7.89
N GLN A 296 -21.95 8.78 -7.86
CA GLN A 296 -22.16 7.94 -6.68
C GLN A 296 -21.26 8.37 -5.52
N ILE A 297 -20.01 8.68 -5.78
CA ILE A 297 -19.08 9.20 -4.75
C ILE A 297 -19.43 10.62 -4.35
N ASP A 298 -19.81 11.50 -5.30
CA ASP A 298 -20.31 12.84 -4.99
C ASP A 298 -21.49 12.76 -4.00
N ALA A 299 -22.48 11.90 -4.27
CA ALA A 299 -23.62 11.70 -3.37
C ALA A 299 -23.19 11.17 -1.98
N MET A 300 -22.22 10.26 -1.92
CA MET A 300 -21.70 9.70 -0.66
C MET A 300 -20.95 10.75 0.17
N LEU A 301 -20.29 11.71 -0.49
CA LEU A 301 -19.48 12.77 0.13
C LEU A 301 -20.24 14.10 0.30
N GLY A 302 -21.57 14.08 0.27
CA GLY A 302 -22.41 15.25 0.52
C GLY A 302 -22.69 16.12 -0.71
N GLY A 303 -22.50 15.59 -1.90
CA GLY A 303 -22.85 16.24 -3.19
C GLY A 303 -21.67 16.84 -3.95
N ASP A 304 -20.51 17.01 -3.31
CA ASP A 304 -19.29 17.56 -3.95
C ASP A 304 -18.04 16.86 -3.36
N ALA A 305 -17.60 15.82 -4.04
CA ALA A 305 -16.43 15.05 -3.63
C ALA A 305 -15.14 15.90 -3.65
N VAL A 306 -14.98 16.82 -4.62
CA VAL A 306 -13.77 17.66 -4.73
C VAL A 306 -13.63 18.55 -3.49
N SER A 307 -14.69 19.26 -3.12
CA SER A 307 -14.70 20.11 -1.92
C SER A 307 -14.48 19.30 -0.64
N TRP A 308 -15.08 18.12 -0.53
CA TRP A 308 -14.88 17.22 0.59
C TRP A 308 -13.43 16.76 0.72
N LEU A 309 -12.81 16.34 -0.40
CA LEU A 309 -11.41 15.88 -0.47
C LEU A 309 -10.44 17.00 -0.09
N HIS A 310 -10.64 18.23 -0.56
CA HIS A 310 -9.85 19.37 -0.11
C HIS A 310 -10.01 19.63 1.38
N SER A 311 -11.24 19.60 1.88
CA SER A 311 -11.54 19.85 3.29
C SER A 311 -10.90 18.80 4.21
N ILE A 312 -11.02 17.49 3.88
CA ILE A 312 -10.41 16.44 4.72
C ILE A 312 -8.87 16.53 4.71
N THR A 313 -8.24 16.82 3.57
CA THR A 313 -6.79 17.02 3.46
C THR A 313 -6.32 18.15 4.39
N GLN A 314 -7.06 19.26 4.46
CA GLN A 314 -6.76 20.36 5.38
C GLN A 314 -6.96 19.97 6.85
N ARG A 315 -8.09 19.32 7.21
CA ARG A 315 -8.36 18.89 8.59
C ARG A 315 -7.34 17.87 9.10
N LEU A 316 -6.81 17.03 8.24
CA LEU A 316 -5.74 16.07 8.53
C LEU A 316 -4.34 16.69 8.50
N GLN A 317 -4.24 18.00 8.25
CA GLN A 317 -2.97 18.74 8.21
C GLN A 317 -1.96 18.16 7.21
N ILE A 318 -2.43 17.63 6.09
CA ILE A 318 -1.55 17.13 5.03
C ILE A 318 -0.85 18.31 4.35
N PRO A 319 0.48 18.32 4.28
CA PRO A 319 1.21 19.38 3.62
C PRO A 319 1.08 19.31 2.10
N LYS A 320 1.26 20.45 1.44
CA LYS A 320 1.36 20.54 -0.02
C LYS A 320 2.66 19.95 -0.54
N LEU A 321 2.74 19.64 -1.82
CA LEU A 321 3.93 19.06 -2.46
C LEU A 321 5.19 19.91 -2.28
N SER A 322 5.05 21.24 -2.24
CA SER A 322 6.16 22.19 -1.99
C SER A 322 6.86 21.98 -0.65
N ALA A 323 6.20 21.39 0.36
CA ALA A 323 6.82 21.06 1.65
C ALA A 323 7.98 20.07 1.54
N TRP A 324 8.05 19.30 0.46
CA TRP A 324 9.13 18.35 0.17
C TRP A 324 10.12 18.86 -0.86
N GLY A 325 10.16 20.19 -1.07
CA GLY A 325 11.12 20.83 -1.97
C GLY A 325 10.76 20.77 -3.45
N ILE A 326 9.55 20.29 -3.81
CA ILE A 326 9.08 20.27 -5.19
C ILE A 326 8.75 21.71 -5.63
N GLN A 327 9.25 22.10 -6.80
CA GLN A 327 9.09 23.42 -7.40
C GLN A 327 8.42 23.32 -8.77
N ASP A 328 7.93 24.46 -9.30
CA ASP A 328 7.30 24.51 -10.63
C ASP A 328 8.23 23.98 -11.75
N SER A 329 9.55 24.17 -11.61
CA SER A 329 10.57 23.64 -12.53
C SER A 329 10.64 22.11 -12.61
N ASP A 330 10.12 21.40 -11.60
CA ASP A 330 10.21 19.94 -11.52
C ASP A 330 8.99 19.26 -12.19
N LEU A 331 7.91 20.03 -12.40
CA LEU A 331 6.61 19.48 -12.78
C LEU A 331 6.64 18.74 -14.13
N ASP A 332 7.38 19.25 -15.10
CA ASP A 332 7.51 18.60 -16.42
C ASP A 332 8.20 17.24 -16.33
N GLU A 333 9.23 17.11 -15.51
CA GLU A 333 9.93 15.84 -15.32
C GLU A 333 9.05 14.85 -14.56
N ILE A 334 8.39 15.30 -13.49
CA ILE A 334 7.46 14.48 -12.72
C ILE A 334 6.33 13.97 -13.62
N ALA A 335 5.70 14.85 -14.43
CA ALA A 335 4.61 14.49 -15.33
C ALA A 335 5.04 13.44 -16.37
N ARG A 336 6.23 13.59 -16.96
CA ARG A 336 6.79 12.63 -17.92
C ARG A 336 7.02 11.26 -17.29
N LYS A 337 7.59 11.19 -16.08
CA LYS A 337 7.81 9.94 -15.35
C LYS A 337 6.48 9.32 -14.92
N ALA A 338 5.52 10.14 -14.45
CA ALA A 338 4.20 9.67 -14.04
C ALA A 338 3.41 9.05 -15.19
N ALA A 339 3.49 9.63 -16.40
CA ALA A 339 2.84 9.09 -17.60
C ALA A 339 3.30 7.66 -17.93
N ALA A 340 4.55 7.30 -17.61
CA ALA A 340 5.11 5.98 -17.83
C ALA A 340 4.77 4.97 -16.70
N ALA A 341 4.27 5.44 -15.55
CA ALA A 341 3.99 4.59 -14.39
C ALA A 341 2.88 3.56 -14.69
N SER A 342 3.02 2.37 -14.12
CA SER A 342 2.06 1.27 -14.34
C SER A 342 0.65 1.60 -13.84
N SER A 343 0.53 2.35 -12.74
CA SER A 343 -0.75 2.79 -12.18
C SER A 343 -1.49 3.74 -13.11
N MET A 344 -0.77 4.65 -13.80
CA MET A 344 -1.36 5.60 -14.75
C MET A 344 -2.16 4.90 -15.86
N LYS A 345 -1.74 3.69 -16.27
CA LYS A 345 -2.40 2.91 -17.34
C LYS A 345 -3.83 2.47 -16.99
N ALA A 346 -4.19 2.46 -15.72
CA ALA A 346 -5.53 2.09 -15.28
C ALA A 346 -6.40 3.31 -14.91
N ASN A 347 -5.88 4.53 -15.03
CA ASN A 347 -6.68 5.75 -14.83
C ASN A 347 -7.93 5.73 -15.71
N PRO A 348 -9.10 6.22 -15.25
CA PRO A 348 -10.36 6.13 -16.00
C PRO A 348 -10.33 6.89 -17.33
N VAL A 349 -9.44 7.86 -17.46
CA VAL A 349 -9.22 8.65 -18.70
C VAL A 349 -7.73 8.79 -18.97
N SER A 350 -7.36 8.88 -20.25
CA SER A 350 -6.00 9.25 -20.62
C SER A 350 -5.81 10.75 -20.43
N LEU A 351 -4.80 11.12 -19.63
CA LEU A 351 -4.44 12.50 -19.34
C LEU A 351 -3.30 12.95 -20.28
N THR A 352 -3.43 14.16 -20.82
CA THR A 352 -2.35 14.80 -21.59
C THR A 352 -1.25 15.29 -20.67
N HIS A 353 -0.08 15.60 -21.23
CA HIS A 353 1.04 16.15 -20.46
C HIS A 353 0.65 17.45 -19.74
N ASP A 354 -0.06 18.36 -20.41
CA ASP A 354 -0.50 19.64 -19.85
C ASP A 354 -1.50 19.44 -18.69
N GLU A 355 -2.38 18.44 -18.80
CA GLU A 355 -3.30 18.07 -17.71
C GLU A 355 -2.54 17.50 -16.51
N LEU A 356 -1.50 16.68 -16.73
CA LEU A 356 -0.64 16.18 -15.66
C LEU A 356 0.10 17.32 -14.94
N VAL A 357 0.65 18.27 -15.68
CA VAL A 357 1.31 19.46 -15.11
C VAL A 357 0.30 20.33 -14.35
N THR A 358 -0.93 20.48 -14.87
CA THR A 358 -1.99 21.24 -14.21
C THR A 358 -2.37 20.62 -12.85
N ILE A 359 -2.50 19.30 -12.77
CA ILE A 359 -2.77 18.56 -11.54
C ILE A 359 -1.65 18.81 -10.52
N LEU A 360 -0.39 18.66 -10.93
CA LEU A 360 0.76 18.86 -10.05
C LEU A 360 0.82 20.29 -9.51
N ARG A 361 0.59 21.29 -10.37
CA ARG A 361 0.57 22.71 -9.97
C ARG A 361 -0.55 23.03 -8.98
N ALA A 362 -1.70 22.39 -9.08
CA ALA A 362 -2.79 22.56 -8.11
C ALA A 362 -2.46 21.94 -6.73
N ALA A 363 -1.52 20.99 -6.67
CA ALA A 363 -1.08 20.35 -5.43
C ALA A 363 0.16 21.03 -4.79
N LEU A 364 0.83 21.99 -5.47
CA LEU A 364 1.92 22.81 -4.95
C LEU A 364 1.38 23.84 -3.96
#